data_ee4d3529b90e5a4831ca8c52d3d45be1
#
_entry.id   ee4d3529b90e5a4831ca8c52d3d45be1
#
_cell.length_a   1.000
_cell.length_b   1.000
_cell.length_c   1.000
_cell.angle_alpha   90.00
_cell.angle_beta   90.00
_cell.angle_gamma   90.00
#
_symmetry.space_group_name_H-M   'P 1'
#
loop_
_entity.id
_entity.type
_entity.pdbx_description
1 polymer ?
#
loop_
_entity_poly.entity_id
_entity_poly.type
_entity_poly.pdbx_seq_one_letter_code
_entity_poly.pdbx_strand_id
1 'polypeptide(L)'
;MWVKICGLTNPDDAVCALDAGADALGFIFVRQSPRYLPAHDSDWQAWLPALQGATRVLVVSDPAELPDGWERCFEVVQWVVREPIPSMPTLQSLLRISFVEPPPSGSPYTQGEPSLDSPREAGEPAPVFGSPREAGGTLRRGGEHSNLTLWLAMRFPPECTADAILRTLDALHAHAERFVLDTYHPTLLGGTGHTQDWLRAREVCARAPRPILLAGGLNPENVADAIRTARPAGVDVSSGVEVAPGRKDPAKVRAFIRNAKTALEGEGG
;
A
#
# COMPACT_ATOMS: atom_id res chain seq x y z
N MET A 1 -4.81 6.51 11.37
CA MET A 1 -3.74 5.93 10.52
C MET A 1 -4.25 4.65 9.89
N TRP A 2 -4.09 4.49 8.57
CA TRP A 2 -4.50 3.30 7.83
C TRP A 2 -3.41 2.21 7.92
N VAL A 3 -3.77 0.95 8.17
CA VAL A 3 -2.81 -0.12 8.47
C VAL A 3 -3.08 -1.36 7.63
N LYS A 4 -2.07 -1.82 6.88
CA LYS A 4 -2.09 -3.09 6.14
C LYS A 4 -1.18 -4.12 6.80
N ILE A 5 -1.70 -5.33 6.97
CA ILE A 5 -0.92 -6.52 7.36
C ILE A 5 -0.75 -7.40 6.12
N CYS A 6 0.48 -7.59 5.67
CA CYS A 6 0.82 -8.25 4.41
C CYS A 6 1.50 -9.60 4.63
N GLY A 7 1.36 -10.51 3.64
CA GLY A 7 1.96 -11.83 3.68
C GLY A 7 1.25 -12.79 4.63
N LEU A 8 -0.07 -12.70 4.67
CA LEU A 8 -0.95 -13.64 5.35
C LEU A 8 -1.04 -14.95 4.55
N THR A 9 -0.96 -16.09 5.23
CA THR A 9 -0.87 -17.41 4.60
C THR A 9 -1.85 -18.43 5.19
N ASN A 10 -2.66 -18.03 6.15
CA ASN A 10 -3.66 -18.87 6.80
C ASN A 10 -4.81 -18.03 7.37
N PRO A 11 -5.99 -18.64 7.62
CA PRO A 11 -7.16 -17.92 8.12
C PRO A 11 -6.97 -17.37 9.55
N ASP A 12 -6.26 -18.06 10.44
CA ASP A 12 -6.12 -17.64 11.83
C ASP A 12 -5.35 -16.33 11.94
N ASP A 13 -4.24 -16.18 11.17
CA ASP A 13 -3.47 -14.95 11.12
C ASP A 13 -4.27 -13.80 10.47
N ALA A 14 -5.10 -14.12 9.47
CA ALA A 14 -5.97 -13.13 8.82
C ALA A 14 -7.06 -12.62 9.76
N VAL A 15 -7.73 -13.50 10.48
CA VAL A 15 -8.73 -13.15 11.50
C VAL A 15 -8.09 -12.36 12.63
N CYS A 16 -6.91 -12.77 13.11
CA CYS A 16 -6.18 -12.03 14.14
C CYS A 16 -5.85 -10.60 13.71
N ALA A 17 -5.43 -10.40 12.46
CA ALA A 17 -5.16 -9.06 11.93
C ALA A 17 -6.44 -8.22 11.83
N LEU A 18 -7.54 -8.83 11.38
CA LEU A 18 -8.85 -8.21 11.27
C LEU A 18 -9.37 -7.77 12.64
N ASP A 19 -9.36 -8.67 13.64
CA ASP A 19 -9.80 -8.40 15.00
C ASP A 19 -8.95 -7.33 15.70
N ALA A 20 -7.67 -7.23 15.33
CA ALA A 20 -6.79 -6.18 15.81
C ALA A 20 -7.06 -4.81 15.16
N GLY A 21 -7.90 -4.75 14.13
CA GLY A 21 -8.31 -3.54 13.44
C GLY A 21 -7.42 -3.16 12.25
N ALA A 22 -6.87 -4.14 11.52
CA ALA A 22 -6.25 -3.89 10.23
C ALA A 22 -7.28 -3.37 9.22
N ASP A 23 -6.88 -2.37 8.43
CA ASP A 23 -7.73 -1.79 7.38
C ASP A 23 -7.59 -2.55 6.05
N ALA A 24 -6.46 -3.29 5.88
CA ALA A 24 -6.27 -4.20 4.76
C ALA A 24 -5.44 -5.43 5.12
N LEU A 25 -5.71 -6.50 4.38
CA LEU A 25 -5.10 -7.82 4.47
C LEU A 25 -4.43 -8.15 3.14
N GLY A 26 -3.11 -8.39 3.16
CA GLY A 26 -2.32 -8.67 1.96
C GLY A 26 -1.95 -10.15 1.83
N PHE A 27 -2.20 -10.71 0.65
CA PHE A 27 -1.96 -12.10 0.30
C PHE A 27 -1.02 -12.17 -0.89
N ILE A 28 0.12 -12.85 -0.75
CA ILE A 28 1.21 -12.83 -1.73
C ILE A 28 1.09 -14.03 -2.67
N PHE A 29 1.02 -13.73 -3.98
CA PHE A 29 1.00 -14.73 -5.06
C PHE A 29 2.29 -14.74 -5.88
N VAL A 30 3.33 -14.08 -5.40
CA VAL A 30 4.70 -14.15 -5.95
C VAL A 30 5.32 -15.51 -5.58
N ARG A 31 5.52 -16.39 -6.56
CA ARG A 31 5.94 -17.79 -6.35
C ARG A 31 7.25 -17.95 -5.56
N GLN A 32 8.19 -17.01 -5.73
CA GLN A 32 9.49 -17.03 -5.06
C GLN A 32 9.41 -16.51 -3.61
N SER A 33 8.26 -15.98 -3.20
CA SER A 33 8.09 -15.49 -1.84
C SER A 33 7.96 -16.65 -0.85
N PRO A 34 8.64 -16.58 0.31
CA PRO A 34 8.37 -17.54 1.39
C PRO A 34 6.97 -17.38 2.00
N ARG A 35 6.20 -16.38 1.54
CA ARG A 35 4.83 -16.10 1.94
C ARG A 35 3.85 -16.34 0.79
N TYR A 36 4.24 -17.16 -0.19
CA TYR A 36 3.38 -17.54 -1.30
C TYR A 36 2.18 -18.32 -0.79
N LEU A 37 0.98 -17.69 -0.79
CA LEU A 37 -0.21 -18.24 -0.16
C LEU A 37 -0.55 -19.67 -0.64
N PRO A 38 -0.58 -19.99 -1.96
CA PRO A 38 -0.95 -21.33 -2.42
C PRO A 38 0.01 -22.46 -1.97
N ALA A 39 1.25 -22.12 -1.55
CA ALA A 39 2.17 -23.11 -1.00
C ALA A 39 1.92 -23.41 0.50
N HIS A 40 1.28 -22.49 1.21
CA HIS A 40 0.91 -22.63 2.62
C HIS A 40 -0.50 -23.20 2.78
N ASP A 41 -1.41 -22.78 1.90
CA ASP A 41 -2.82 -23.17 1.92
C ASP A 41 -3.35 -23.25 0.47
N SER A 42 -3.57 -24.47 -0.02
CA SER A 42 -4.12 -24.69 -1.37
C SER A 42 -5.61 -24.42 -1.45
N ASP A 43 -6.30 -24.36 -0.31
CA ASP A 43 -7.75 -24.17 -0.21
C ASP A 43 -8.16 -22.74 0.16
N TRP A 44 -7.27 -21.79 -0.05
CA TRP A 44 -7.44 -20.38 0.29
C TRP A 44 -8.74 -19.75 -0.25
N GLN A 45 -9.24 -20.22 -1.40
CA GLN A 45 -10.48 -19.72 -1.99
C GLN A 45 -11.73 -20.08 -1.18
N ALA A 46 -11.65 -21.07 -0.29
CA ALA A 46 -12.78 -21.47 0.53
C ALA A 46 -13.06 -20.48 1.69
N TRP A 47 -12.03 -19.89 2.26
CA TRP A 47 -12.17 -19.02 3.44
C TRP A 47 -11.93 -17.52 3.17
N LEU A 48 -11.09 -17.19 2.19
CA LEU A 48 -10.69 -15.81 1.96
C LEU A 48 -11.87 -14.88 1.62
N PRO A 49 -12.87 -15.28 0.81
CA PRO A 49 -14.05 -14.46 0.56
C PRO A 49 -14.90 -14.14 1.78
N ALA A 50 -14.80 -14.96 2.83
CA ALA A 50 -15.55 -14.75 4.08
C ALA A 50 -14.94 -13.64 4.98
N LEU A 51 -13.70 -13.23 4.74
CA LEU A 51 -13.09 -12.12 5.46
C LEU A 51 -13.77 -10.80 5.09
N GLN A 52 -14.49 -10.22 6.03
CA GLN A 52 -15.20 -8.96 5.88
C GLN A 52 -14.63 -7.92 6.83
N GLY A 53 -14.76 -6.63 6.48
CA GLY A 53 -14.34 -5.52 7.34
C GLY A 53 -12.96 -4.94 7.04
N ALA A 54 -12.16 -5.56 6.17
CA ALA A 54 -10.91 -5.03 5.67
C ALA A 54 -10.76 -5.27 4.16
N THR A 55 -9.99 -4.42 3.49
CA THR A 55 -9.69 -4.56 2.06
C THR A 55 -8.77 -5.76 1.84
N ARG A 56 -9.15 -6.70 0.96
CA ARG A 56 -8.32 -7.85 0.58
C ARG A 56 -7.46 -7.50 -0.62
N VAL A 57 -6.15 -7.60 -0.43
CA VAL A 57 -5.15 -7.16 -1.40
C VAL A 57 -4.38 -8.35 -1.95
N LEU A 58 -4.51 -8.60 -3.24
CA LEU A 58 -3.72 -9.57 -3.99
C LEU A 58 -2.36 -8.95 -4.36
N VAL A 59 -1.26 -9.53 -3.91
CA VAL A 59 0.09 -9.03 -4.18
C VAL A 59 0.79 -9.90 -5.21
N VAL A 60 1.13 -9.32 -6.35
CA VAL A 60 1.79 -9.97 -7.49
C VAL A 60 2.96 -9.15 -8.00
N SER A 61 3.87 -9.76 -8.74
CA SER A 61 4.96 -9.11 -9.47
C SER A 61 4.96 -9.42 -10.97
N ASP A 62 4.11 -10.35 -11.39
CA ASP A 62 3.93 -10.77 -12.78
C ASP A 62 2.45 -11.09 -13.01
N PRO A 63 1.85 -10.75 -14.18
CA PRO A 63 0.49 -11.12 -14.53
C PRO A 63 0.23 -12.63 -14.51
N ALA A 64 1.25 -13.44 -14.81
CA ALA A 64 1.15 -14.90 -14.77
C ALA A 64 0.97 -15.45 -13.33
N GLU A 65 1.11 -14.62 -12.32
CA GLU A 65 0.88 -14.95 -10.91
C GLU A 65 -0.58 -14.76 -10.48
N LEU A 66 -1.42 -14.15 -11.33
CA LEU A 66 -2.85 -13.96 -11.03
C LEU A 66 -3.57 -15.32 -11.06
N PRO A 67 -4.17 -15.76 -9.94
CA PRO A 67 -4.85 -17.04 -9.90
C PRO A 67 -6.22 -16.95 -10.61
N ASP A 68 -6.73 -18.09 -11.07
CA ASP A 68 -8.07 -18.14 -11.64
C ASP A 68 -9.13 -17.74 -10.61
N GLY A 69 -10.06 -16.88 -11.02
CA GLY A 69 -11.18 -16.41 -10.17
C GLY A 69 -10.79 -15.46 -9.06
N TRP A 70 -9.59 -14.88 -9.10
CA TRP A 70 -9.09 -13.94 -8.10
C TRP A 70 -10.01 -12.73 -7.88
N GLU A 71 -10.75 -12.30 -8.91
CA GLU A 71 -11.66 -11.16 -8.87
C GLU A 71 -12.80 -11.32 -7.84
N ARG A 72 -13.11 -12.56 -7.44
CA ARG A 72 -14.13 -12.85 -6.42
C ARG A 72 -13.59 -12.74 -5.00
N CYS A 73 -12.27 -12.77 -4.86
CA CYS A 73 -11.60 -12.86 -3.57
C CYS A 73 -10.93 -11.56 -3.15
N PHE A 74 -10.64 -10.66 -4.10
CA PHE A 74 -9.83 -9.47 -3.85
C PHE A 74 -10.47 -8.21 -4.44
N GLU A 75 -10.40 -7.11 -3.70
CA GLU A 75 -10.82 -5.78 -4.13
C GLU A 75 -9.67 -5.00 -4.77
N VAL A 76 -8.42 -5.35 -4.42
CA VAL A 76 -7.22 -4.63 -4.83
C VAL A 76 -6.18 -5.59 -5.38
N VAL A 77 -5.56 -5.22 -6.49
CA VAL A 77 -4.29 -5.81 -6.95
C VAL A 77 -3.16 -4.85 -6.57
N GLN A 78 -2.22 -5.32 -5.78
CA GLN A 78 -0.97 -4.64 -5.52
C GLN A 78 0.12 -5.22 -6.43
N TRP A 79 0.58 -4.41 -7.36
CA TRP A 79 1.67 -4.79 -8.24
C TRP A 79 3.02 -4.37 -7.63
N VAL A 80 3.90 -5.34 -7.40
CA VAL A 80 5.29 -5.08 -7.00
C VAL A 80 6.10 -4.79 -8.25
N VAL A 81 6.37 -3.52 -8.49
CA VAL A 81 7.15 -3.07 -9.65
C VAL A 81 8.62 -3.42 -9.43
N ARG A 82 9.17 -4.22 -10.36
CA ARG A 82 10.60 -4.54 -10.42
C ARG A 82 11.26 -3.63 -11.44
N GLU A 83 12.49 -3.25 -11.24
CA GLU A 83 13.25 -2.50 -12.24
C GLU A 83 13.65 -3.39 -13.43
N PRO A 84 13.65 -2.86 -14.67
CA PRO A 84 13.21 -1.52 -15.04
C PRO A 84 11.68 -1.37 -14.92
N ILE A 85 11.22 -0.16 -14.56
CA ILE A 85 9.77 0.12 -14.47
C ILE A 85 9.15 -0.10 -15.85
N PRO A 86 8.19 -1.04 -16.00
CA PRO A 86 7.55 -1.30 -17.28
C PRO A 86 6.84 -0.04 -17.81
N SER A 87 6.82 0.15 -19.12
CA SER A 87 6.00 1.21 -19.70
C SER A 87 4.52 0.99 -19.40
N MET A 88 3.73 2.05 -19.32
CA MET A 88 2.30 1.94 -19.04
C MET A 88 1.52 1.04 -20.03
N PRO A 89 1.76 1.11 -21.35
CA PRO A 89 1.15 0.15 -22.27
C PRO A 89 1.49 -1.31 -21.94
N THR A 90 2.71 -1.55 -21.45
CA THR A 90 3.13 -2.87 -20.99
C THR A 90 2.37 -3.31 -19.75
N LEU A 91 2.25 -2.45 -18.72
CA LEU A 91 1.45 -2.75 -17.52
C LEU A 91 -0.02 -3.02 -17.87
N GLN A 92 -0.63 -2.21 -18.72
CA GLN A 92 -2.00 -2.39 -19.18
C GLN A 92 -2.18 -3.73 -19.93
N SER A 93 -1.29 -4.03 -20.89
CA SER A 93 -1.30 -5.26 -21.64
C SER A 93 -1.10 -6.49 -20.75
N LEU A 94 -0.14 -6.40 -19.82
CA LEU A 94 0.21 -7.48 -18.92
C LEU A 94 -0.94 -7.80 -17.96
N LEU A 95 -1.63 -6.81 -17.43
CA LEU A 95 -2.75 -7.01 -16.51
C LEU A 95 -4.04 -7.45 -17.21
N ARG A 96 -4.11 -7.40 -18.55
CA ARG A 96 -5.36 -7.59 -19.32
C ARG A 96 -6.51 -6.73 -18.77
N ILE A 97 -6.17 -5.55 -18.28
CA ILE A 97 -7.07 -4.65 -17.59
C ILE A 97 -7.30 -3.45 -18.47
N SER A 98 -8.56 -3.17 -18.80
CA SER A 98 -8.96 -1.92 -19.42
C SER A 98 -9.16 -0.87 -18.33
N PHE A 99 -8.32 0.14 -18.30
CA PHE A 99 -8.56 1.30 -17.46
C PHE A 99 -9.71 2.12 -18.03
N VAL A 100 -10.60 2.59 -17.18
CA VAL A 100 -11.52 3.68 -17.56
C VAL A 100 -10.65 4.93 -17.69
N GLU A 101 -10.70 5.58 -18.83
CA GLU A 101 -10.07 6.89 -18.98
C GLU A 101 -10.56 7.81 -17.84
N PRO A 102 -9.67 8.59 -17.23
CA PRO A 102 -10.11 9.60 -16.27
C PRO A 102 -11.14 10.50 -16.97
N PRO A 103 -12.17 11.01 -16.26
CA PRO A 103 -13.13 11.92 -16.85
C PRO A 103 -12.39 13.09 -17.49
N PRO A 104 -12.82 13.57 -18.67
CA PRO A 104 -12.15 14.65 -19.37
C PRO A 104 -11.98 15.85 -18.40
N SER A 105 -10.84 16.52 -18.52
CA SER A 105 -10.49 17.71 -17.76
C SER A 105 -11.61 18.76 -17.89
N GLY A 106 -12.49 18.85 -16.88
CA GLY A 106 -13.73 19.62 -16.88
C GLY A 106 -14.68 19.19 -15.77
N SER A 107 -14.31 18.20 -14.97
CA SER A 107 -15.03 17.82 -13.74
C SER A 107 -15.10 19.01 -12.77
N PRO A 108 -16.21 19.24 -12.07
CA PRO A 108 -16.43 20.40 -11.18
C PRO A 108 -15.45 20.51 -10.00
N TYR A 109 -14.46 19.62 -9.91
CA TYR A 109 -13.37 19.69 -8.93
C TYR A 109 -12.21 20.62 -9.34
N THR A 110 -12.26 21.26 -10.51
CA THR A 110 -11.22 22.21 -10.99
C THR A 110 -11.50 23.68 -10.65
N GLN A 111 -12.36 23.97 -9.68
CA GLN A 111 -12.52 25.32 -9.18
C GLN A 111 -11.92 25.45 -7.78
N GLY A 112 -10.64 25.74 -7.72
CA GLY A 112 -9.90 26.00 -6.49
C GLY A 112 -8.42 25.73 -6.61
N GLU A 113 -7.76 26.19 -7.68
CA GLU A 113 -6.31 26.35 -7.61
C GLU A 113 -6.00 27.46 -6.59
N PRO A 114 -5.32 27.14 -5.47
CA PRO A 114 -4.68 28.20 -4.70
C PRO A 114 -3.53 28.73 -5.56
N SER A 115 -3.54 30.04 -5.81
CA SER A 115 -2.45 30.74 -6.49
C SER A 115 -1.13 30.39 -5.79
N LEU A 116 -0.10 30.14 -6.58
CA LEU A 116 1.26 29.78 -6.14
C LEU A 116 2.01 30.88 -5.34
N ASP A 117 1.33 31.97 -4.97
CA ASP A 117 1.93 33.15 -4.36
C ASP A 117 1.62 33.40 -2.88
N SER A 118 1.03 32.41 -2.17
CA SER A 118 0.86 32.58 -0.72
C SER A 118 1.64 31.48 0.03
N PRO A 119 2.57 31.87 0.92
CA PRO A 119 3.23 30.91 1.80
C PRO A 119 2.17 30.30 2.73
N ARG A 120 2.07 28.97 2.73
CA ARG A 120 1.23 28.24 3.68
C ARG A 120 1.77 28.48 5.08
N GLU A 121 0.91 28.96 5.98
CA GLU A 121 1.25 29.07 7.40
C GLU A 121 1.52 27.68 7.97
N ALA A 122 2.56 27.57 8.79
CA ALA A 122 2.93 26.37 9.51
C ALA A 122 1.84 26.06 10.54
N GLY A 123 1.01 25.06 10.28
CA GLY A 123 -0.02 24.63 11.24
C GLY A 123 -1.30 24.02 10.65
N GLU A 124 -1.51 24.05 9.35
CA GLU A 124 -2.70 23.38 8.78
C GLU A 124 -2.51 21.86 8.77
N PRO A 125 -3.46 21.08 9.32
CA PRO A 125 -3.43 19.63 9.25
C PRO A 125 -3.58 19.19 7.79
N ALA A 126 -2.85 18.14 7.41
CA ALA A 126 -3.01 17.48 6.11
C ALA A 126 -4.49 17.11 5.88
N PRO A 127 -5.01 17.21 4.64
CA PRO A 127 -6.39 16.91 4.37
C PRO A 127 -6.73 15.49 4.82
N VAL A 128 -7.77 15.36 5.64
CA VAL A 128 -8.33 14.08 6.05
C VAL A 128 -9.04 13.51 4.83
N PHE A 129 -8.42 12.54 4.16
CA PHE A 129 -9.05 11.85 3.05
C PHE A 129 -10.19 11.00 3.58
N GLY A 130 -11.40 11.25 3.08
CA GLY A 130 -12.58 10.43 3.32
C GLY A 130 -12.36 8.96 2.95
N SER A 131 -13.28 8.10 3.38
CA SER A 131 -13.19 6.65 3.21
C SER A 131 -12.87 6.24 1.76
N PRO A 132 -12.25 5.06 1.51
CA PRO A 132 -11.68 4.61 0.23
C PRO A 132 -12.65 4.53 -0.96
N ARG A 133 -13.91 4.90 -0.78
CA ARG A 133 -14.95 4.70 -1.80
C ARG A 133 -15.08 5.81 -2.84
N GLU A 134 -14.39 6.95 -2.72
CA GLU A 134 -14.68 8.12 -3.57
C GLU A 134 -13.55 8.59 -4.50
N ALA A 135 -12.37 7.96 -4.50
CA ALA A 135 -11.25 8.37 -5.36
C ALA A 135 -10.50 7.16 -5.91
N GLY A 136 -11.05 6.45 -6.86
CA GLY A 136 -10.39 5.30 -7.48
C GLY A 136 -10.65 5.20 -8.96
N GLY A 137 -9.60 5.07 -9.76
CA GLY A 137 -9.72 4.55 -11.11
C GLY A 137 -10.24 3.12 -11.04
N THR A 138 -11.40 2.84 -11.63
CA THR A 138 -12.03 1.52 -11.62
C THR A 138 -11.47 0.68 -12.75
N LEU A 139 -10.99 -0.52 -12.45
CA LEU A 139 -10.58 -1.49 -13.45
C LEU A 139 -11.81 -2.19 -14.05
N ARG A 140 -11.92 -2.23 -15.37
CA ARG A 140 -12.99 -2.96 -16.06
C ARG A 140 -12.42 -4.16 -16.81
N ARG A 141 -12.99 -5.34 -16.62
CA ARG A 141 -12.83 -6.49 -17.53
C ARG A 141 -14.05 -6.54 -18.44
N GLY A 142 -13.86 -6.90 -19.72
CA GLY A 142 -14.92 -6.89 -20.73
C GLY A 142 -16.22 -7.51 -20.24
N GLY A 143 -17.22 -6.66 -19.96
CA GLY A 143 -18.60 -7.03 -19.70
C GLY A 143 -19.07 -6.99 -18.25
N GLU A 144 -18.20 -7.05 -17.21
CA GLU A 144 -18.60 -6.94 -15.81
C GLU A 144 -17.80 -5.84 -15.10
N HIS A 145 -18.48 -4.95 -14.38
CA HIS A 145 -17.88 -3.90 -13.57
C HIS A 145 -17.29 -4.51 -12.29
N SER A 146 -16.01 -4.90 -12.30
CA SER A 146 -15.30 -5.16 -11.07
C SER A 146 -14.77 -3.83 -10.51
N ASN A 147 -15.12 -3.50 -9.27
CA ASN A 147 -14.57 -2.35 -8.53
C ASN A 147 -13.12 -2.64 -8.09
N LEU A 148 -12.31 -3.20 -8.99
CA LEU A 148 -10.93 -3.57 -8.70
C LEU A 148 -10.03 -2.36 -8.81
N THR A 149 -9.20 -2.21 -7.82
CA THR A 149 -8.30 -1.08 -7.64
C THR A 149 -6.85 -1.52 -7.77
N LEU A 150 -6.02 -0.73 -8.47
CA LEU A 150 -4.59 -0.98 -8.60
C LEU A 150 -3.79 -0.16 -7.58
N TRP A 151 -2.91 -0.82 -6.85
CA TRP A 151 -1.85 -0.20 -6.06
C TRP A 151 -0.50 -0.57 -6.64
N LEU A 152 0.44 0.38 -6.66
CA LEU A 152 1.79 0.14 -7.14
C LEU A 152 2.76 0.15 -5.96
N ALA A 153 3.43 -0.98 -5.73
CA ALA A 153 4.47 -1.09 -4.72
C ALA A 153 5.83 -0.95 -5.38
N MET A 154 6.59 0.04 -4.94
CA MET A 154 7.89 0.39 -5.51
C MET A 154 8.96 0.50 -4.44
N ARG A 155 10.16 0.07 -4.81
CA ARG A 155 11.36 0.21 -4.02
C ARG A 155 12.34 1.10 -4.77
N PHE A 156 12.84 2.11 -4.12
CA PHE A 156 13.82 3.02 -4.68
C PHE A 156 15.17 2.86 -3.95
N PRO A 157 16.26 2.83 -4.68
CA PRO A 157 17.58 2.73 -4.07
C PRO A 157 17.90 3.94 -3.18
N PRO A 158 18.80 3.82 -2.20
CA PRO A 158 19.10 4.86 -1.22
C PRO A 158 19.56 6.20 -1.84
N GLU A 159 20.25 6.13 -2.97
CA GLU A 159 20.75 7.29 -3.72
C GLU A 159 19.66 8.05 -4.49
N CYS A 160 18.47 7.45 -4.62
CA CYS A 160 17.36 8.09 -5.34
C CYS A 160 16.81 9.28 -4.55
N THR A 161 16.79 10.46 -5.14
CA THR A 161 16.26 11.68 -4.50
C THR A 161 14.73 11.66 -4.43
N ALA A 162 14.14 12.43 -3.51
CA ALA A 162 12.68 12.58 -3.42
C ALA A 162 12.08 13.07 -4.74
N ASP A 163 12.74 14.01 -5.43
CA ASP A 163 12.26 14.52 -6.74
C ASP A 163 12.29 13.45 -7.84
N ALA A 164 13.27 12.54 -7.82
CA ALA A 164 13.30 11.43 -8.77
C ALA A 164 12.16 10.44 -8.50
N ILE A 165 11.90 10.14 -7.24
CA ILE A 165 10.75 9.33 -6.82
C ILE A 165 9.46 9.99 -7.28
N LEU A 166 9.24 11.26 -6.98
CA LEU A 166 8.03 11.99 -7.34
C LEU A 166 7.77 12.03 -8.85
N ARG A 167 8.81 12.23 -9.68
CA ARG A 167 8.66 12.12 -11.14
C ARG A 167 8.13 10.76 -11.59
N THR A 168 8.59 9.69 -10.95
CA THR A 168 8.08 8.33 -11.23
C THR A 168 6.63 8.17 -10.81
N LEU A 169 6.26 8.66 -9.62
CA LEU A 169 4.89 8.61 -9.12
C LEU A 169 3.95 9.43 -10.01
N ASP A 170 4.39 10.61 -10.46
CA ASP A 170 3.64 11.47 -11.38
C ASP A 170 3.38 10.78 -12.73
N ALA A 171 4.34 10.05 -13.26
CA ALA A 171 4.14 9.31 -14.51
C ALA A 171 3.11 8.17 -14.37
N LEU A 172 2.86 7.69 -13.16
CA LEU A 172 2.03 6.50 -12.88
C LEU A 172 0.71 6.83 -12.16
N HIS A 173 0.51 8.06 -11.67
CA HIS A 173 -0.61 8.39 -10.78
C HIS A 173 -2.01 8.19 -11.38
N ALA A 174 -2.15 8.33 -12.70
CA ALA A 174 -3.42 8.12 -13.38
C ALA A 174 -3.91 6.65 -13.31
N HIS A 175 -3.01 5.73 -13.01
CA HIS A 175 -3.23 4.30 -13.06
C HIS A 175 -3.23 3.62 -11.69
N ALA A 176 -2.87 4.33 -10.63
CA ALA A 176 -2.83 3.80 -9.28
C ALA A 176 -3.70 4.63 -8.34
N GLU A 177 -4.45 3.95 -7.47
CA GLU A 177 -5.15 4.61 -6.37
C GLU A 177 -4.18 4.99 -5.25
N ARG A 178 -3.20 4.12 -4.98
CA ARG A 178 -2.19 4.29 -3.93
C ARG A 178 -0.84 3.82 -4.39
N PHE A 179 0.19 4.36 -3.76
CA PHE A 179 1.54 3.83 -3.87
C PHE A 179 1.99 3.21 -2.54
N VAL A 180 2.67 2.08 -2.62
CA VAL A 180 3.39 1.49 -1.48
C VAL A 180 4.86 1.79 -1.67
N LEU A 181 5.40 2.62 -0.80
CA LEU A 181 6.82 3.00 -0.81
C LEU A 181 7.57 2.08 0.16
N ASP A 182 8.28 1.11 -0.42
CA ASP A 182 9.15 0.21 0.36
C ASP A 182 10.52 0.89 0.54
N THR A 183 10.84 1.27 1.77
CA THR A 183 12.12 1.88 2.10
C THR A 183 13.21 0.81 2.02
N TYR A 184 13.98 0.86 0.95
CA TYR A 184 15.03 -0.11 0.67
C TYR A 184 16.17 -0.03 1.69
N HIS A 185 16.55 -1.18 2.26
CA HIS A 185 17.82 -1.34 2.98
C HIS A 185 18.54 -2.60 2.50
N PRO A 186 19.72 -2.47 1.86
CA PRO A 186 20.40 -3.64 1.24
C PRO A 186 20.97 -4.64 2.24
N THR A 187 21.17 -4.27 3.50
CA THR A 187 21.97 -5.06 4.45
C THR A 187 21.34 -5.30 5.82
N LEU A 188 20.17 -4.78 6.14
CA LEU A 188 19.61 -4.88 7.49
C LEU A 188 18.27 -5.61 7.52
N LEU A 189 18.36 -6.87 7.85
CA LEU A 189 17.29 -7.67 8.42
C LEU A 189 17.04 -7.17 9.85
N GLY A 190 16.20 -6.13 9.99
CA GLY A 190 15.62 -5.74 11.26
C GLY A 190 16.48 -4.81 12.15
N GLY A 191 15.91 -3.68 12.56
CA GLY A 191 16.28 -3.02 13.80
C GLY A 191 17.05 -1.69 13.74
N THR A 192 17.43 -1.18 12.57
CA THR A 192 17.97 0.18 12.48
C THR A 192 17.10 1.00 11.53
N GLY A 193 16.00 1.53 12.07
CA GLY A 193 15.19 2.53 11.37
C GLY A 193 16.07 3.73 11.05
N HIS A 194 16.55 3.83 9.80
CA HIS A 194 17.33 4.98 9.41
C HIS A 194 16.40 6.17 9.27
N THR A 195 16.52 7.09 10.19
CA THR A 195 15.80 8.38 10.19
C THR A 195 15.97 9.15 8.87
N GLN A 196 17.05 8.94 8.13
CA GLN A 196 17.28 9.54 6.83
C GLN A 196 16.30 9.04 5.76
N ASP A 197 15.95 7.76 5.75
CA ASP A 197 14.98 7.21 4.78
C ASP A 197 13.56 7.71 5.06
N TRP A 198 13.21 7.90 6.32
CA TRP A 198 11.91 8.45 6.69
C TRP A 198 11.80 9.96 6.42
N LEU A 199 12.89 10.72 6.48
CA LEU A 199 12.90 12.13 6.08
C LEU A 199 12.69 12.29 4.58
N ARG A 200 13.36 11.45 3.75
CA ARG A 200 13.09 11.39 2.32
C ARG A 200 11.65 10.96 2.03
N ALA A 201 11.15 9.94 2.75
CA ALA A 201 9.77 9.52 2.66
C ALA A 201 8.78 10.63 3.01
N ARG A 202 9.11 11.50 3.99
CA ARG A 202 8.30 12.68 4.33
C ARG A 202 8.14 13.64 3.16
N GLU A 203 9.25 13.96 2.46
CA GLU A 203 9.19 14.83 1.28
C GLU A 203 8.31 14.20 0.19
N VAL A 204 8.44 12.90 -0.02
CA VAL A 204 7.59 12.17 -0.99
C VAL A 204 6.13 12.19 -0.55
N CYS A 205 5.82 11.84 0.70
CA CYS A 205 4.45 11.80 1.22
C CYS A 205 3.75 13.16 1.13
N ALA A 206 4.49 14.26 1.37
CA ALA A 206 3.93 15.61 1.34
C ALA A 206 3.57 16.09 -0.07
N ARG A 207 4.20 15.54 -1.10
CA ARG A 207 4.09 16.01 -2.49
C ARG A 207 3.55 14.98 -3.47
N ALA A 208 3.37 13.74 -3.02
CA ALA A 208 2.91 12.66 -3.90
C ALA A 208 1.49 12.92 -4.44
N PRO A 209 1.24 12.60 -5.73
CA PRO A 209 -0.07 12.83 -6.37
C PRO A 209 -1.16 11.86 -5.89
N ARG A 210 -0.78 10.80 -5.18
CA ARG A 210 -1.68 9.79 -4.59
C ARG A 210 -1.21 9.42 -3.19
N PRO A 211 -2.10 8.89 -2.32
CA PRO A 211 -1.74 8.47 -0.98
C PRO A 211 -0.59 7.45 -0.96
N ILE A 212 0.35 7.64 -0.04
CA ILE A 212 1.50 6.75 0.16
C ILE A 212 1.25 5.84 1.37
N LEU A 213 1.43 4.54 1.17
CA LEU A 213 1.62 3.58 2.25
C LEU A 213 3.11 3.36 2.45
N LEU A 214 3.61 3.66 3.64
CA LEU A 214 5.01 3.44 3.99
C LEU A 214 5.22 1.97 4.37
N ALA A 215 6.20 1.33 3.74
CA ALA A 215 6.60 -0.04 4.00
C ALA A 215 8.12 -0.16 4.17
N GLY A 216 8.60 -1.37 4.42
CA GLY A 216 10.03 -1.68 4.55
C GLY A 216 10.54 -1.57 5.98
N GLY A 217 10.87 -2.72 6.59
CA GLY A 217 11.51 -2.80 7.90
C GLY A 217 10.66 -2.32 9.09
N LEU A 218 9.38 -2.02 8.88
CA LEU A 218 8.48 -1.61 9.96
C LEU A 218 8.20 -2.78 10.91
N ASN A 219 8.07 -2.44 12.20
CA ASN A 219 7.75 -3.36 13.28
C ASN A 219 7.03 -2.60 14.41
N PRO A 220 6.54 -3.27 15.48
CA PRO A 220 5.84 -2.59 16.58
C PRO A 220 6.66 -1.50 17.28
N GLU A 221 7.98 -1.67 17.33
CA GLU A 221 8.89 -0.79 18.09
C GLU A 221 9.17 0.52 17.32
N ASN A 222 9.13 0.51 15.99
CA ASN A 222 9.53 1.65 15.18
C ASN A 222 8.40 2.34 14.40
N VAL A 223 7.22 1.70 14.29
CA VAL A 223 6.14 2.20 13.43
C VAL A 223 5.64 3.58 13.84
N ALA A 224 5.57 3.87 15.14
CA ALA A 224 5.11 5.18 15.62
C ALA A 224 6.08 6.29 15.21
N ASP A 225 7.40 6.05 15.33
CA ASP A 225 8.43 7.00 14.90
C ASP A 225 8.45 7.19 13.39
N ALA A 226 8.29 6.11 12.64
CA ALA A 226 8.16 6.17 11.19
C ALA A 226 6.97 7.05 10.75
N ILE A 227 5.81 6.88 11.39
CA ILE A 227 4.60 7.68 11.13
C ILE A 227 4.81 9.15 11.48
N ARG A 228 5.34 9.43 12.67
CA ARG A 228 5.62 10.82 13.11
C ARG A 228 6.58 11.52 12.17
N THR A 229 7.60 10.81 11.70
CA THR A 229 8.62 11.38 10.81
C THR A 229 8.13 11.54 9.39
N ALA A 230 7.61 10.47 8.77
CA ALA A 230 7.29 10.45 7.34
C ALA A 230 5.88 10.97 7.01
N ARG A 231 4.94 10.97 7.99
CA ARG A 231 3.54 11.40 7.82
C ARG A 231 2.86 10.74 6.61
N PRO A 232 2.93 9.41 6.46
CA PRO A 232 2.29 8.72 5.35
C PRO A 232 0.76 8.68 5.53
N ALA A 233 0.03 8.35 4.46
CA ALA A 233 -1.41 8.07 4.53
C ALA A 233 -1.71 6.76 5.27
N GLY A 234 -0.77 5.82 5.27
CA GLY A 234 -0.87 4.56 5.98
C GLY A 234 0.47 3.83 6.03
N VAL A 235 0.47 2.67 6.68
CA VAL A 235 1.63 1.79 6.82
C VAL A 235 1.32 0.37 6.36
N ASP A 236 2.34 -0.32 5.84
CA ASP A 236 2.27 -1.71 5.41
C ASP A 236 3.39 -2.53 6.07
N VAL A 237 3.04 -3.63 6.72
CA VAL A 237 4.00 -4.48 7.41
C VAL A 237 3.84 -5.95 7.01
N SER A 238 4.97 -6.65 6.88
CA SER A 238 4.98 -8.09 6.66
C SER A 238 5.85 -8.80 7.70
N SER A 239 7.17 -8.85 7.51
CA SER A 239 8.10 -9.61 8.36
C SER A 239 8.21 -9.07 9.80
N GLY A 240 8.04 -7.76 10.00
CA GLY A 240 8.18 -7.15 11.33
C GLY A 240 7.16 -7.61 12.37
N VAL A 241 6.10 -8.31 11.94
CA VAL A 241 5.07 -8.88 12.81
C VAL A 241 4.99 -10.42 12.70
N GLU A 242 6.08 -11.08 12.34
CA GLU A 242 6.17 -12.54 12.19
C GLU A 242 6.98 -13.20 13.30
N VAL A 243 6.65 -14.48 13.56
CA VAL A 243 7.49 -15.43 14.31
C VAL A 243 8.40 -16.21 13.37
N ALA A 244 7.94 -16.46 12.14
CA ALA A 244 8.67 -17.09 11.05
C ALA A 244 8.05 -16.64 9.72
N PRO A 245 8.75 -16.71 8.58
CA PRO A 245 8.18 -16.32 7.30
C PRO A 245 6.83 -17.00 7.02
N GLY A 246 5.79 -16.19 6.78
CA GLY A 246 4.42 -16.65 6.55
C GLY A 246 3.62 -16.98 7.82
N ARG A 247 4.18 -16.82 9.03
CA ARG A 247 3.46 -17.01 10.30
C ARG A 247 3.50 -15.75 11.14
N LYS A 248 2.35 -15.15 11.35
CA LYS A 248 2.25 -13.92 12.15
C LYS A 248 2.37 -14.23 13.66
N ASP A 249 2.90 -13.26 14.39
CA ASP A 249 2.85 -13.20 15.85
C ASP A 249 1.64 -12.37 16.26
N PRO A 250 0.61 -12.97 16.87
CA PRO A 250 -0.59 -12.23 17.26
C PRO A 250 -0.32 -11.06 18.20
N ALA A 251 0.70 -11.15 19.05
CA ALA A 251 1.06 -10.06 19.97
C ALA A 251 1.70 -8.90 19.21
N LYS A 252 2.62 -9.19 18.28
CA LYS A 252 3.24 -8.19 17.42
C LYS A 252 2.23 -7.53 16.48
N VAL A 253 1.29 -8.29 15.88
CA VAL A 253 0.23 -7.75 15.03
C VAL A 253 -0.60 -6.72 15.81
N ARG A 254 -1.10 -7.10 16.98
CA ARG A 254 -1.89 -6.21 17.85
C ARG A 254 -1.09 -4.98 18.29
N ALA A 255 0.18 -5.17 18.68
CA ALA A 255 1.04 -4.08 19.09
C ALA A 255 1.33 -3.10 17.94
N PHE A 256 1.63 -3.62 16.74
CA PHE A 256 1.88 -2.81 15.55
C PHE A 256 0.66 -1.94 15.20
N ILE A 257 -0.52 -2.54 15.10
CA ILE A 257 -1.76 -1.83 14.74
C ILE A 257 -2.08 -0.75 15.78
N ARG A 258 -2.02 -1.09 17.07
CA ARG A 258 -2.24 -0.11 18.14
C ARG A 258 -1.26 1.05 18.06
N ASN A 259 0.05 0.77 17.97
CA ASN A 259 1.09 1.79 17.93
C ASN A 259 0.99 2.66 16.66
N ALA A 260 0.60 2.08 15.54
CA ALA A 260 0.34 2.83 14.32
C ALA A 260 -0.88 3.76 14.44
N LYS A 261 -1.99 3.25 14.99
CA LYS A 261 -3.24 4.03 15.10
C LYS A 261 -3.13 5.18 16.11
N THR A 262 -2.35 5.01 17.17
CA THR A 262 -2.15 6.04 18.21
C THR A 262 -0.93 6.94 17.98
N ALA A 263 -0.15 6.70 16.94
CA ALA A 263 1.14 7.38 16.70
C ALA A 263 1.05 8.93 16.67
N LEU A 264 -0.08 9.48 16.26
CA LEU A 264 -0.32 10.93 16.14
C LEU A 264 -1.24 11.48 17.24
N GLU A 265 -1.72 10.64 18.15
CA GLU A 265 -2.52 11.08 19.31
C GLU A 265 -1.60 11.80 20.29
N GLY A 266 -1.96 13.04 20.67
CA GLY A 266 -1.20 13.85 21.63
C GLY A 266 -0.26 14.89 21.02
N GLU A 267 -0.16 15.03 19.70
CA GLU A 267 0.61 16.12 19.07
C GLU A 267 -0.19 17.43 18.92
N GLY A 268 -1.42 17.51 19.43
CA GLY A 268 -2.34 18.64 19.34
C GLY A 268 -2.58 19.36 20.66
N GLY A 269 -1.56 19.43 21.55
CA GLY A 269 -1.58 20.16 22.80
C GLY A 269 -0.75 21.45 22.75
#